data_b305c8d8961e197a136486390e1b7053
#
_entry.id   b305c8d8961e197a136486390e1b7053
#
_cell.length_a   1.000
_cell.length_b   1.000
_cell.length_c   1.000
_cell.angle_alpha   90.00
_cell.angle_beta   90.00
_cell.angle_gamma   90.00
#
_symmetry.space_group_name_H-M   'P 1'
#
loop_
_entity.id
_entity.type
_entity.pdbx_description
1 polymer ?
#
loop_
_entity_poly.entity_id
_entity_poly.type
_entity_poly.pdbx_seq_one_letter_code
_entity_poly.pdbx_strand_id
1 'polypeptide(L)'
;MSQSEPIINVDGLTKTYSGKNVVDGVSFEVKKGEIFGILGPNGAGKTTTLEMLEALRPVDGGTATIDGIDVAKQPKHIKNIIGIQLQSTMFYDKLTLREQLKMFASLYGQTVDADALLAKVQLTEKAKNYVEQLSGGQKQRFAIASTLVNNPTVLFLDEPTTGLDPQARRNLWDLIKEIRDEGITIVLTTHYMDEAELLCDRLAIMDAGKIITIDTPHNLIQQLLARGVKKKQVVEQANLEDVFIDLTGKAIRD
;
A
#
# COMPACT_ATOMS: atom_id res chain seq x y z
N MET A 1 -3.45 1.48 29.30
CA MET A 1 -2.85 1.44 27.96
C MET A 1 -3.19 2.77 27.30
N SER A 2 -2.22 3.66 27.12
CA SER A 2 -2.43 4.94 26.43
C SER A 2 -2.91 4.62 25.01
N GLN A 3 -4.11 5.06 24.63
CA GLN A 3 -4.53 5.04 23.23
C GLN A 3 -3.55 5.95 22.51
N SER A 4 -2.71 5.39 21.63
CA SER A 4 -1.85 6.20 20.77
C SER A 4 -2.77 7.07 19.91
N GLU A 5 -2.54 8.38 19.91
CA GLU A 5 -3.27 9.31 19.04
C GLU A 5 -3.14 8.85 17.58
N PRO A 6 -4.23 8.95 16.78
CA PRO A 6 -4.18 8.56 15.39
C PRO A 6 -3.23 9.48 14.62
N ILE A 7 -2.37 8.89 13.77
CA ILE A 7 -1.48 9.67 12.90
C ILE A 7 -2.23 10.22 11.68
N ILE A 8 -3.28 9.51 11.22
CA ILE A 8 -4.19 9.99 10.18
C ILE A 8 -5.58 10.06 10.77
N ASN A 9 -6.25 11.19 10.57
CA ASN A 9 -7.66 11.37 10.91
C ASN A 9 -8.40 11.90 9.69
N VAL A 10 -9.48 11.22 9.30
CA VAL A 10 -10.34 11.55 8.15
C VAL A 10 -11.77 11.68 8.64
N ASP A 11 -12.41 12.81 8.35
CA ASP A 11 -13.78 13.08 8.76
C ASP A 11 -14.61 13.63 7.61
N GLY A 12 -15.64 12.87 7.20
CA GLY A 12 -16.61 13.27 6.19
C GLY A 12 -16.03 13.54 4.80
N LEU A 13 -14.89 12.93 4.43
CA LEU A 13 -14.16 13.20 3.20
C LEU A 13 -15.04 12.93 1.98
N THR A 14 -15.12 13.91 1.07
CA THR A 14 -15.99 13.83 -0.10
C THR A 14 -15.28 14.29 -1.37
N LYS A 15 -15.55 13.59 -2.48
CA LYS A 15 -15.08 13.93 -3.82
C LYS A 15 -16.17 13.70 -4.85
N THR A 16 -16.43 14.72 -5.65
CA THR A 16 -17.49 14.72 -6.67
C THR A 16 -16.90 14.90 -8.06
N TYR A 17 -17.34 14.08 -9.02
CA TYR A 17 -17.06 14.24 -10.44
C TYR A 17 -18.36 14.22 -11.24
N SER A 18 -18.57 15.22 -12.08
CA SER A 18 -19.75 15.32 -12.95
C SER A 18 -21.08 15.11 -12.18
N GLY A 19 -21.17 15.67 -10.96
CA GLY A 19 -22.37 15.56 -10.12
C GLY A 19 -22.54 14.23 -9.38
N LYS A 20 -21.58 13.29 -9.48
CA LYS A 20 -21.59 12.02 -8.77
C LYS A 20 -20.49 11.99 -7.69
N ASN A 21 -20.88 11.65 -6.47
CA ASN A 21 -19.91 11.42 -5.41
C ASN A 21 -19.16 10.10 -5.67
N VAL A 22 -17.84 10.20 -5.90
CA VAL A 22 -16.93 9.04 -6.02
C VAL A 22 -16.39 8.66 -4.65
N VAL A 23 -16.25 9.65 -3.75
CA VAL A 23 -16.04 9.48 -2.32
C VAL A 23 -17.14 10.24 -1.61
N ASP A 24 -17.87 9.59 -0.71
CA ASP A 24 -19.13 10.09 -0.15
C ASP A 24 -19.15 9.97 1.38
N GLY A 25 -18.61 10.99 2.05
CA GLY A 25 -18.61 11.10 3.50
C GLY A 25 -17.74 10.05 4.21
N VAL A 26 -16.57 9.75 3.66
CA VAL A 26 -15.63 8.76 4.22
C VAL A 26 -14.99 9.28 5.49
N SER A 27 -15.05 8.48 6.59
CA SER A 27 -14.42 8.78 7.87
C SER A 27 -13.69 7.57 8.42
N PHE A 28 -12.44 7.76 8.84
CA PHE A 28 -11.62 6.73 9.50
C PHE A 28 -10.38 7.35 10.17
N GLU A 29 -9.78 6.55 11.04
CA GLU A 29 -8.52 6.88 11.72
C GLU A 29 -7.50 5.78 11.46
N VAL A 30 -6.22 6.17 11.31
CA VAL A 30 -5.08 5.26 11.22
C VAL A 30 -4.15 5.51 12.40
N LYS A 31 -3.79 4.44 13.11
CA LYS A 31 -2.88 4.50 14.26
C LYS A 31 -1.43 4.53 13.79
N LYS A 32 -0.57 5.16 14.57
CA LYS A 32 0.87 5.19 14.27
C LYS A 32 1.45 3.78 14.28
N GLY A 33 2.20 3.43 13.22
CA GLY A 33 2.88 2.14 13.09
C GLY A 33 1.98 0.97 12.75
N GLU A 34 0.71 1.18 12.31
CA GLU A 34 -0.13 0.11 11.77
C GLU A 34 -0.06 0.03 10.24
N ILE A 35 -0.38 -1.13 9.70
CA ILE A 35 -0.72 -1.32 8.29
C ILE A 35 -2.25 -1.26 8.19
N PHE A 36 -2.76 -0.18 7.59
CA PHE A 36 -4.19 0.04 7.37
C PHE A 36 -4.56 -0.20 5.91
N GLY A 37 -5.48 -1.11 5.66
CA GLY A 37 -5.96 -1.45 4.32
C GLY A 37 -7.24 -0.72 3.95
N ILE A 38 -7.39 -0.33 2.68
CA ILE A 38 -8.67 0.04 2.07
C ILE A 38 -9.00 -1.01 1.02
N LEU A 39 -9.89 -1.94 1.38
CA LEU A 39 -10.30 -3.07 0.55
C LEU A 39 -11.60 -2.76 -0.18
N GLY A 40 -11.66 -3.04 -1.48
CA GLY A 40 -12.89 -2.88 -2.25
C GLY A 40 -12.71 -3.15 -3.73
N PRO A 41 -13.82 -3.25 -4.49
CA PRO A 41 -13.76 -3.48 -5.92
C PRO A 41 -13.17 -2.27 -6.68
N ASN A 42 -12.86 -2.47 -7.96
CA ASN A 42 -12.47 -1.37 -8.84
C ASN A 42 -13.62 -0.36 -8.95
N GLY A 43 -13.28 0.93 -8.87
CA GLY A 43 -14.27 2.01 -8.87
C GLY A 43 -14.94 2.28 -7.52
N ALA A 44 -14.56 1.60 -6.42
CA ALA A 44 -15.09 1.86 -5.09
C ALA A 44 -14.70 3.23 -4.51
N GLY A 45 -13.71 3.93 -5.08
CA GLY A 45 -13.21 5.22 -4.59
C GLY A 45 -11.88 5.14 -3.84
N LYS A 46 -11.24 3.97 -3.74
CA LYS A 46 -10.00 3.73 -3.00
C LYS A 46 -8.86 4.67 -3.40
N THR A 47 -8.43 4.63 -4.66
CA THR A 47 -7.37 5.49 -5.21
C THR A 47 -7.70 6.97 -5.03
N THR A 48 -8.95 7.39 -5.29
CA THR A 48 -9.37 8.78 -5.11
C THR A 48 -9.25 9.21 -3.64
N THR A 49 -9.57 8.33 -2.69
CA THR A 49 -9.40 8.59 -1.26
C THR A 49 -7.92 8.76 -0.91
N LEU A 50 -7.04 7.86 -1.38
CA LEU A 50 -5.59 8.01 -1.19
C LEU A 50 -5.08 9.31 -1.78
N GLU A 51 -5.37 9.61 -3.05
CA GLU A 51 -4.90 10.81 -3.73
C GLU A 51 -5.31 12.12 -3.03
N MET A 52 -6.46 12.14 -2.32
CA MET A 52 -6.84 13.28 -1.48
C MET A 52 -5.96 13.38 -0.24
N LEU A 53 -5.66 12.27 0.43
CA LEU A 53 -4.75 12.23 1.59
C LEU A 53 -3.32 12.60 1.21
N GLU A 54 -2.88 12.19 0.04
CA GLU A 54 -1.57 12.48 -0.55
C GLU A 54 -1.44 13.95 -1.03
N ALA A 55 -2.50 14.74 -0.88
CA ALA A 55 -2.60 16.11 -1.43
C ALA A 55 -2.29 16.17 -2.94
N LEU A 56 -2.62 15.11 -3.68
CA LEU A 56 -2.58 15.06 -5.15
C LEU A 56 -3.91 15.49 -5.77
N ARG A 57 -5.00 15.34 -5.02
CA ARG A 57 -6.34 15.80 -5.41
C ARG A 57 -6.92 16.77 -4.38
N PRO A 58 -7.63 17.83 -4.83
CA PRO A 58 -8.34 18.69 -3.91
C PRO A 58 -9.52 17.96 -3.26
N VAL A 59 -9.73 18.21 -1.98
CA VAL A 59 -10.88 17.76 -1.19
C VAL A 59 -12.07 18.67 -1.51
N ASP A 60 -13.26 18.09 -1.78
CA ASP A 60 -14.47 18.88 -2.06
C ASP A 60 -15.31 19.09 -0.77
N GLY A 61 -15.20 18.19 0.21
CA GLY A 61 -15.86 18.28 1.51
C GLY A 61 -15.21 17.41 2.56
N GLY A 62 -15.48 17.71 3.84
CA GLY A 62 -14.84 17.04 4.96
C GLY A 62 -13.44 17.56 5.25
N THR A 63 -12.72 16.86 6.12
CA THR A 63 -11.35 17.19 6.53
C THR A 63 -10.49 15.95 6.62
N ALA A 64 -9.19 16.11 6.39
CA ALA A 64 -8.20 15.07 6.66
C ALA A 64 -6.91 15.69 7.20
N THR A 65 -6.32 15.02 8.20
CA THR A 65 -5.04 15.41 8.77
C THR A 65 -4.07 14.23 8.80
N ILE A 66 -2.78 14.50 8.60
CA ILE A 66 -1.68 13.54 8.75
C ILE A 66 -0.67 14.17 9.70
N ASP A 67 -0.36 13.50 10.78
CA ASP A 67 0.52 14.00 11.86
C ASP A 67 0.10 15.39 12.35
N GLY A 68 -1.22 15.59 12.49
CA GLY A 68 -1.84 16.88 12.87
C GLY A 68 -1.87 17.95 11.77
N ILE A 69 -1.32 17.69 10.58
CA ILE A 69 -1.24 18.61 9.46
C ILE A 69 -2.43 18.43 8.53
N ASP A 70 -3.20 19.48 8.29
CA ASP A 70 -4.36 19.49 7.37
C ASP A 70 -3.89 19.35 5.90
N VAL A 71 -4.37 18.29 5.23
CA VAL A 71 -3.93 17.93 3.87
C VAL A 71 -4.31 18.99 2.83
N ALA A 72 -5.44 19.67 3.01
CA ALA A 72 -5.92 20.67 2.08
C ALA A 72 -5.22 22.03 2.27
N LYS A 73 -4.87 22.38 3.53
CA LYS A 73 -4.27 23.67 3.84
C LYS A 73 -2.76 23.70 3.67
N GLN A 74 -2.09 22.55 3.89
CA GLN A 74 -0.63 22.44 3.90
C GLN A 74 -0.08 21.33 2.97
N PRO A 75 -0.49 21.30 1.68
CA PRO A 75 -0.15 20.20 0.77
C PRO A 75 1.36 20.02 0.56
N LYS A 76 2.14 21.10 0.62
CA LYS A 76 3.61 21.03 0.50
C LYS A 76 4.24 20.33 1.71
N HIS A 77 3.71 20.57 2.91
CA HIS A 77 4.21 19.96 4.12
C HIS A 77 3.88 18.47 4.14
N ILE A 78 2.64 18.11 3.78
CA ILE A 78 2.23 16.71 3.62
C ILE A 78 3.20 15.94 2.72
N LYS A 79 3.49 16.45 1.53
CA LYS A 79 4.40 15.80 0.55
C LYS A 79 5.81 15.56 1.07
N ASN A 80 6.26 16.30 2.09
CA ASN A 80 7.58 16.11 2.69
C ASN A 80 7.61 15.00 3.73
N ILE A 81 6.47 14.66 4.33
CA ILE A 81 6.38 13.67 5.43
C ILE A 81 5.79 12.34 5.00
N ILE A 82 5.34 12.22 3.76
CA ILE A 82 4.77 10.99 3.22
C ILE A 82 5.62 10.42 2.09
N GLY A 83 5.57 9.10 1.91
CA GLY A 83 6.02 8.40 0.71
C GLY A 83 4.82 7.92 -0.07
N ILE A 84 4.87 8.00 -1.40
CA ILE A 84 3.75 7.63 -2.28
C ILE A 84 4.22 6.66 -3.34
N GLN A 85 3.61 5.48 -3.41
CA GLN A 85 3.71 4.59 -4.54
C GLN A 85 2.38 4.57 -5.29
N LEU A 86 2.36 5.14 -6.46
CA LEU A 86 1.21 5.14 -7.37
C LEU A 86 1.07 3.79 -8.08
N GLN A 87 -0.14 3.47 -8.53
CA GLN A 87 -0.44 2.26 -9.30
C GLN A 87 0.46 2.10 -10.55
N SER A 88 0.83 3.22 -11.19
CA SER A 88 1.82 3.24 -12.26
C SER A 88 2.93 4.23 -11.93
N THR A 89 4.14 3.73 -11.76
CA THR A 89 5.32 4.56 -11.50
C THR A 89 6.21 4.56 -12.74
N MET A 90 6.52 5.75 -13.24
CA MET A 90 7.49 5.92 -14.33
C MET A 90 8.86 6.31 -13.74
N PHE A 91 9.89 5.68 -14.26
CA PHE A 91 11.28 5.91 -13.89
C PHE A 91 12.07 6.47 -15.06
N TYR A 92 13.25 7.01 -14.81
CA TYR A 92 14.12 7.56 -15.84
C TYR A 92 14.94 6.45 -16.52
N ASP A 93 14.80 6.29 -17.82
CA ASP A 93 15.37 5.20 -18.61
C ASP A 93 16.90 5.14 -18.61
N LYS A 94 17.57 6.31 -18.43
CA LYS A 94 19.04 6.44 -18.55
C LYS A 94 19.74 6.70 -17.21
N LEU A 95 19.06 6.51 -16.11
CA LEU A 95 19.64 6.59 -14.78
C LEU A 95 19.63 5.21 -14.12
N THR A 96 20.75 4.86 -13.50
CA THR A 96 20.85 3.64 -12.69
C THR A 96 19.96 3.76 -11.46
N LEU A 97 19.63 2.63 -10.82
CA LEU A 97 18.80 2.62 -9.60
C LEU A 97 19.40 3.55 -8.53
N ARG A 98 20.73 3.48 -8.33
CA ARG A 98 21.45 4.33 -7.37
C ARG A 98 21.30 5.82 -7.70
N GLU A 99 21.48 6.19 -8.96
CA GLU A 99 21.39 7.59 -9.40
C GLU A 99 19.98 8.12 -9.25
N GLN A 100 18.96 7.32 -9.54
CA GLN A 100 17.58 7.73 -9.38
C GLN A 100 17.22 7.98 -7.92
N LEU A 101 17.63 7.12 -6.97
CA LEU A 101 17.38 7.34 -5.55
C LEU A 101 18.05 8.65 -5.05
N LYS A 102 19.29 8.90 -5.47
CA LYS A 102 19.99 10.17 -5.14
C LYS A 102 19.29 11.38 -5.74
N MET A 103 18.83 11.26 -6.99
CA MET A 103 18.09 12.33 -7.66
C MET A 103 16.76 12.60 -6.94
N PHE A 104 15.98 11.55 -6.62
CA PHE A 104 14.72 11.71 -5.88
C PHE A 104 14.94 12.37 -4.51
N ALA A 105 15.97 11.94 -3.75
CA ALA A 105 16.30 12.57 -2.47
C ALA A 105 16.62 14.07 -2.63
N SER A 106 17.34 14.44 -3.69
CA SER A 106 17.68 15.84 -3.97
C SER A 106 16.47 16.73 -4.23
N LEU A 107 15.37 16.18 -4.76
CA LEU A 107 14.11 16.93 -4.94
C LEU A 107 13.47 17.33 -3.61
N TYR A 108 13.77 16.60 -2.53
CA TYR A 108 13.37 16.93 -1.16
C TYR A 108 14.45 17.75 -0.42
N GLY A 109 15.53 18.17 -1.11
CA GLY A 109 16.65 18.85 -0.48
C GLY A 109 17.46 17.97 0.48
N GLN A 110 17.38 16.64 0.32
CA GLN A 110 18.04 15.66 1.18
C GLN A 110 19.14 14.90 0.45
N THR A 111 20.03 14.30 1.22
CA THR A 111 20.99 13.30 0.76
C THR A 111 20.61 11.95 1.34
N VAL A 112 20.75 10.88 0.58
CA VAL A 112 20.39 9.53 0.99
C VAL A 112 21.55 8.56 0.75
N ASP A 113 21.71 7.59 1.63
CA ASP A 113 22.51 6.41 1.32
C ASP A 113 21.69 5.48 0.41
N ALA A 114 21.90 5.65 -0.89
CA ALA A 114 21.18 4.90 -1.90
C ALA A 114 21.51 3.40 -1.84
N ASP A 115 22.70 3.00 -1.38
CA ASP A 115 23.08 1.60 -1.26
C ASP A 115 22.38 0.95 -0.07
N ALA A 116 22.21 1.67 1.05
CA ALA A 116 21.41 1.20 2.17
C ALA A 116 19.93 1.02 1.79
N LEU A 117 19.35 1.94 1.03
CA LEU A 117 17.97 1.78 0.53
C LEU A 117 17.83 0.60 -0.43
N LEU A 118 18.80 0.41 -1.33
CA LEU A 118 18.79 -0.74 -2.24
C LEU A 118 18.98 -2.06 -1.49
N ALA A 119 19.78 -2.07 -0.44
CA ALA A 119 19.93 -3.25 0.42
C ALA A 119 18.61 -3.60 1.12
N LYS A 120 17.92 -2.60 1.68
CA LYS A 120 16.60 -2.77 2.32
C LYS A 120 15.58 -3.46 1.41
N VAL A 121 15.56 -3.11 0.12
CA VAL A 121 14.64 -3.73 -0.85
C VAL A 121 15.28 -4.91 -1.62
N GLN A 122 16.42 -5.44 -1.16
CA GLN A 122 17.13 -6.59 -1.74
C GLN A 122 17.52 -6.37 -3.21
N LEU A 123 18.00 -5.17 -3.54
CA LEU A 123 18.44 -4.77 -4.89
C LEU A 123 19.91 -4.31 -4.93
N THR A 124 20.73 -4.64 -3.93
CA THR A 124 22.14 -4.23 -3.83
C THR A 124 22.94 -4.52 -5.10
N GLU A 125 22.82 -5.76 -5.61
CA GLU A 125 23.54 -6.18 -6.83
C GLU A 125 23.06 -5.48 -8.10
N LYS A 126 21.87 -4.87 -8.06
CA LYS A 126 21.25 -4.16 -9.17
C LYS A 126 21.50 -2.64 -9.14
N ALA A 127 22.30 -2.13 -8.21
CA ALA A 127 22.53 -0.69 -8.01
C ALA A 127 22.97 0.06 -9.28
N LYS A 128 23.69 -0.60 -10.19
CA LYS A 128 24.17 -0.06 -11.47
C LYS A 128 23.26 -0.41 -12.66
N ASN A 129 22.19 -1.16 -12.45
CA ASN A 129 21.22 -1.49 -13.50
C ASN A 129 20.26 -0.34 -13.74
N TYR A 130 19.64 -0.36 -14.93
CA TYR A 130 18.49 0.48 -15.27
C TYR A 130 17.19 -0.24 -14.90
N VAL A 131 16.11 0.52 -14.65
CA VAL A 131 14.82 -0.06 -14.23
C VAL A 131 14.25 -1.04 -15.25
N GLU A 132 14.48 -0.82 -16.54
CA GLU A 132 14.03 -1.71 -17.64
C GLU A 132 14.60 -3.13 -17.52
N GLN A 133 15.76 -3.27 -16.89
CA GLN A 133 16.46 -4.55 -16.70
C GLN A 133 15.95 -5.35 -15.49
N LEU A 134 14.95 -4.81 -14.77
CA LEU A 134 14.37 -5.44 -13.59
C LEU A 134 13.15 -6.27 -13.95
N SER A 135 12.96 -7.39 -13.22
CA SER A 135 11.69 -8.13 -13.23
C SER A 135 10.55 -7.28 -12.62
N GLY A 136 9.28 -7.68 -12.83
CA GLY A 136 8.13 -6.98 -12.26
C GLY A 136 8.22 -6.80 -10.73
N GLY A 137 8.54 -7.87 -10.00
CA GLY A 137 8.72 -7.79 -8.55
C GLY A 137 9.90 -6.92 -8.12
N GLN A 138 11.01 -6.91 -8.89
CA GLN A 138 12.14 -6.01 -8.64
C GLN A 138 11.77 -4.55 -8.90
N LYS A 139 11.01 -4.24 -9.96
CA LYS A 139 10.49 -2.89 -10.22
C LYS A 139 9.63 -2.40 -9.07
N GLN A 140 8.76 -3.26 -8.54
CA GLN A 140 7.88 -2.92 -7.44
C GLN A 140 8.66 -2.64 -6.15
N ARG A 141 9.67 -3.47 -5.83
CA ARG A 141 10.57 -3.21 -4.69
C ARG A 141 11.36 -1.92 -4.87
N PHE A 142 11.81 -1.61 -6.08
CA PHE A 142 12.47 -0.34 -6.37
C PHE A 142 11.52 0.86 -6.24
N ALA A 143 10.25 0.70 -6.66
CA ALA A 143 9.23 1.72 -6.46
C ALA A 143 9.05 2.03 -4.96
N ILE A 144 9.00 1.01 -4.10
CA ILE A 144 8.98 1.24 -2.64
C ILE A 144 10.26 1.93 -2.15
N ALA A 145 11.46 1.50 -2.60
CA ALA A 145 12.70 2.17 -2.22
C ALA A 145 12.69 3.67 -2.55
N SER A 146 12.12 4.03 -3.71
CA SER A 146 12.02 5.43 -4.14
C SER A 146 11.09 6.28 -3.25
N THR A 147 10.14 5.66 -2.55
CA THR A 147 9.23 6.36 -1.64
C THR A 147 9.84 6.58 -0.25
N LEU A 148 10.96 5.95 0.05
CA LEU A 148 11.64 6.05 1.35
C LEU A 148 12.75 7.11 1.37
N VAL A 149 13.03 7.77 0.24
CA VAL A 149 14.15 8.72 0.09
C VAL A 149 14.04 9.95 0.97
N ASN A 150 12.82 10.34 1.37
CA ASN A 150 12.54 11.49 2.24
C ASN A 150 12.29 11.09 3.70
N ASN A 151 12.54 9.83 4.07
CA ASN A 151 12.31 9.29 5.41
C ASN A 151 10.88 9.56 5.92
N PRO A 152 9.85 9.04 5.24
CA PRO A 152 8.45 9.37 5.51
C PRO A 152 7.96 8.81 6.84
N THR A 153 6.99 9.49 7.48
CA THR A 153 6.25 8.98 8.64
C THR A 153 5.08 8.09 8.23
N VAL A 154 4.54 8.32 7.05
CA VAL A 154 3.45 7.54 6.45
C VAL A 154 3.80 7.16 5.01
N LEU A 155 3.57 5.90 4.67
CA LEU A 155 3.74 5.36 3.33
C LEU A 155 2.38 4.98 2.74
N PHE A 156 2.06 5.54 1.59
CA PHE A 156 0.86 5.21 0.80
C PHE A 156 1.24 4.26 -0.34
N LEU A 157 0.51 3.15 -0.48
CA LEU A 157 0.73 2.12 -1.49
C LEU A 157 -0.59 1.85 -2.24
N ASP A 158 -0.68 2.27 -3.49
CA ASP A 158 -1.89 2.02 -4.29
C ASP A 158 -1.74 0.71 -5.07
N GLU A 159 -2.47 -0.34 -4.63
CA GLU A 159 -2.48 -1.68 -5.20
C GLU A 159 -1.06 -2.27 -5.44
N PRO A 160 -0.20 -2.35 -4.40
CA PRO A 160 1.23 -2.59 -4.56
C PRO A 160 1.60 -3.94 -5.18
N THR A 161 0.73 -4.93 -5.12
CA THR A 161 1.02 -6.29 -5.61
C THR A 161 0.33 -6.66 -6.91
N THR A 162 -0.37 -5.70 -7.54
CA THR A 162 -1.09 -5.95 -8.79
C THR A 162 -0.11 -6.37 -9.90
N GLY A 163 -0.44 -7.48 -10.57
CA GLY A 163 0.36 -8.03 -11.67
C GLY A 163 1.61 -8.81 -11.26
N LEU A 164 1.81 -9.04 -9.95
CA LEU A 164 2.90 -9.88 -9.46
C LEU A 164 2.47 -11.35 -9.39
N ASP A 165 3.44 -12.24 -9.67
CA ASP A 165 3.31 -13.66 -9.38
C ASP A 165 3.19 -13.92 -7.86
N PRO A 166 2.72 -15.10 -7.42
CA PRO A 166 2.48 -15.39 -6.01
C PRO A 166 3.74 -15.26 -5.13
N GLN A 167 4.93 -15.63 -5.66
CA GLN A 167 6.17 -15.55 -4.89
C GLN A 167 6.63 -14.09 -4.74
N ALA A 168 6.63 -13.31 -5.83
CA ALA A 168 6.97 -11.89 -5.78
C ALA A 168 6.03 -11.11 -4.86
N ARG A 169 4.75 -11.49 -4.82
CA ARG A 169 3.75 -10.91 -3.90
C ARG A 169 4.11 -11.18 -2.44
N ARG A 170 4.43 -12.42 -2.07
CA ARG A 170 4.84 -12.77 -0.70
C ARG A 170 6.08 -12.01 -0.27
N ASN A 171 7.10 -11.96 -1.14
CA ASN A 171 8.33 -11.21 -0.87
C ASN A 171 8.07 -9.71 -0.66
N LEU A 172 7.09 -9.15 -1.37
CA LEU A 172 6.71 -7.76 -1.20
C LEU A 172 5.96 -7.53 0.12
N TRP A 173 5.09 -8.46 0.52
CA TRP A 173 4.40 -8.40 1.83
C TRP A 173 5.39 -8.43 2.99
N ASP A 174 6.42 -9.28 2.91
CA ASP A 174 7.47 -9.35 3.93
C ASP A 174 8.22 -8.02 4.02
N LEU A 175 8.59 -7.43 2.87
CA LEU A 175 9.21 -6.10 2.82
C LEU A 175 8.32 -5.00 3.43
N ILE A 176 7.02 -5.00 3.14
CA ILE A 176 6.08 -4.03 3.71
C ILE A 176 6.01 -4.17 5.23
N LYS A 177 6.00 -5.40 5.76
CA LYS A 177 6.03 -5.65 7.20
C LYS A 177 7.34 -5.16 7.84
N GLU A 178 8.48 -5.42 7.21
CA GLU A 178 9.79 -4.92 7.68
C GLU A 178 9.80 -3.38 7.77
N ILE A 179 9.27 -2.70 6.76
CA ILE A 179 9.16 -1.22 6.76
C ILE A 179 8.25 -0.74 7.90
N ARG A 180 7.11 -1.39 8.14
CA ARG A 180 6.22 -1.09 9.28
C ARG A 180 6.94 -1.29 10.61
N ASP A 181 7.71 -2.36 10.77
CA ASP A 181 8.42 -2.70 12.01
C ASP A 181 9.52 -1.68 12.35
N GLU A 182 9.99 -0.90 11.38
CA GLU A 182 10.84 0.27 11.59
C GLU A 182 10.07 1.52 12.11
N GLY A 183 8.76 1.41 12.27
CA GLY A 183 7.90 2.47 12.83
C GLY A 183 7.18 3.34 11.81
N ILE A 184 7.28 3.01 10.52
CA ILE A 184 6.56 3.72 9.44
C ILE A 184 5.11 3.23 9.43
N THR A 185 4.15 4.15 9.43
CA THR A 185 2.73 3.83 9.23
C THR A 185 2.45 3.56 7.76
N ILE A 186 1.67 2.53 7.44
CA ILE A 186 1.40 2.17 6.06
C ILE A 186 -0.10 2.21 5.79
N VAL A 187 -0.50 2.88 4.72
CA VAL A 187 -1.86 2.84 4.19
C VAL A 187 -1.81 2.25 2.79
N LEU A 188 -2.54 1.18 2.57
CA LEU A 188 -2.58 0.54 1.25
C LEU A 188 -4.00 0.35 0.73
N THR A 189 -4.14 0.40 -0.59
CA THR A 189 -5.37 -0.07 -1.24
C THR A 189 -5.14 -1.45 -1.82
N THR A 190 -6.19 -2.25 -1.82
CA THR A 190 -6.16 -3.54 -2.49
C THR A 190 -7.58 -4.00 -2.90
N HIS A 191 -7.62 -4.89 -3.87
CA HIS A 191 -8.82 -5.66 -4.20
C HIS A 191 -8.59 -7.16 -3.94
N TYR A 192 -7.40 -7.55 -3.44
CA TYR A 192 -7.07 -8.93 -3.07
C TYR A 192 -7.39 -9.18 -1.60
N MET A 193 -8.24 -10.19 -1.34
CA MET A 193 -8.68 -10.54 0.02
C MET A 193 -7.54 -11.14 0.85
N ASP A 194 -6.69 -11.96 0.23
CA ASP A 194 -5.51 -12.57 0.85
C ASP A 194 -4.49 -11.52 1.30
N GLU A 195 -4.26 -10.49 0.49
CA GLU A 195 -3.40 -9.37 0.88
C GLU A 195 -3.94 -8.63 2.10
N ALA A 196 -5.24 -8.29 2.08
CA ALA A 196 -5.89 -7.61 3.20
C ALA A 196 -5.84 -8.46 4.49
N GLU A 197 -6.07 -9.78 4.39
CA GLU A 197 -6.08 -10.68 5.53
C GLU A 197 -4.69 -10.91 6.14
N LEU A 198 -3.65 -11.04 5.30
CA LEU A 198 -2.31 -11.40 5.75
C LEU A 198 -1.43 -10.21 6.12
N LEU A 199 -1.72 -9.03 5.57
CA LEU A 199 -0.87 -7.86 5.69
C LEU A 199 -1.43 -6.77 6.61
N CYS A 200 -2.76 -6.55 6.60
CA CYS A 200 -3.35 -5.43 7.32
C CYS A 200 -3.64 -5.74 8.79
N ASP A 201 -3.25 -4.83 9.67
CA ASP A 201 -3.65 -4.87 11.09
C ASP A 201 -5.14 -4.54 11.25
N ARG A 202 -5.61 -3.54 10.50
CA ARG A 202 -7.01 -3.14 10.35
C ARG A 202 -7.30 -2.79 8.90
N LEU A 203 -8.56 -2.90 8.52
CA LEU A 203 -8.98 -2.52 7.17
C LEU A 203 -10.36 -1.86 7.16
N ALA A 204 -10.55 -0.97 6.22
CA ALA A 204 -11.83 -0.43 5.81
C ALA A 204 -12.33 -1.19 4.58
N ILE A 205 -13.54 -1.74 4.62
CA ILE A 205 -14.21 -2.25 3.42
C ILE A 205 -14.95 -1.07 2.79
N MET A 206 -14.58 -0.75 1.54
CA MET A 206 -15.12 0.38 0.79
C MET A 206 -15.88 -0.11 -0.44
N ASP A 207 -17.09 0.40 -0.64
CA ASP A 207 -17.90 0.17 -1.83
C ASP A 207 -18.71 1.41 -2.20
N ALA A 208 -18.88 1.67 -3.49
CA ALA A 208 -19.66 2.78 -4.03
C ALA A 208 -19.38 4.13 -3.35
N GLY A 209 -18.12 4.43 -3.06
CA GLY A 209 -17.67 5.68 -2.44
C GLY A 209 -17.82 5.76 -0.92
N LYS A 210 -18.29 4.70 -0.25
CA LYS A 210 -18.54 4.68 1.20
C LYS A 210 -17.75 3.59 1.90
N ILE A 211 -17.39 3.85 3.15
CA ILE A 211 -16.88 2.81 4.04
C ILE A 211 -18.09 2.06 4.62
N ILE A 212 -18.10 0.75 4.41
CA ILE A 212 -19.13 -0.16 4.92
C ILE A 212 -18.82 -0.58 6.36
N THR A 213 -17.56 -0.88 6.66
CA THR A 213 -17.11 -1.29 7.99
C THR A 213 -15.61 -1.10 8.12
N ILE A 214 -15.14 -0.97 9.37
CA ILE A 214 -13.71 -0.94 9.70
C ILE A 214 -13.49 -1.88 10.89
N ASP A 215 -12.61 -2.86 10.73
CA ASP A 215 -12.18 -3.73 11.83
C ASP A 215 -10.89 -4.47 11.46
N THR A 216 -10.39 -5.31 12.35
CA THR A 216 -9.32 -6.26 12.03
C THR A 216 -9.85 -7.36 11.10
N PRO A 217 -9.04 -7.93 10.20
CA PRO A 217 -9.46 -9.07 9.36
C PRO A 217 -10.06 -10.19 10.20
N HIS A 218 -9.44 -10.53 11.31
CA HIS A 218 -9.89 -11.56 12.24
C HIS A 218 -11.31 -11.28 12.75
N ASN A 219 -11.58 -10.07 13.25
CA ASN A 219 -12.89 -9.72 13.79
C ASN A 219 -13.98 -9.77 12.72
N LEU A 220 -13.70 -9.30 11.50
CA LEU A 220 -14.64 -9.35 10.38
C LEU A 220 -15.04 -10.80 10.06
N ILE A 221 -14.06 -11.71 10.05
CA ILE A 221 -14.30 -13.14 9.85
C ILE A 221 -15.14 -13.72 11.00
N GLN A 222 -14.81 -13.41 12.26
CA GLN A 222 -15.57 -13.88 13.42
C GLN A 222 -17.01 -13.37 13.42
N GLN A 223 -17.24 -12.11 13.07
CA GLN A 223 -18.60 -11.56 12.92
C GLN A 223 -19.40 -12.29 11.85
N LEU A 224 -18.78 -12.67 10.73
CA LEU A 224 -19.42 -13.45 9.67
C LEU A 224 -19.81 -14.85 10.16
N LEU A 225 -18.89 -15.53 10.86
CA LEU A 225 -19.14 -16.86 11.43
C LEU A 225 -20.26 -16.84 12.48
N ALA A 226 -20.31 -15.80 13.32
CA ALA A 226 -21.36 -15.60 14.33
C ALA A 226 -22.76 -15.42 13.70
N ARG A 227 -22.85 -14.93 12.45
CA ARG A 227 -24.10 -14.86 11.67
C ARG A 227 -24.53 -16.21 11.08
N GLY A 228 -23.79 -17.31 11.36
CA GLY A 228 -24.13 -18.65 10.89
C GLY A 228 -23.69 -18.95 9.45
N VAL A 229 -22.93 -18.07 8.83
CA VAL A 229 -22.37 -18.31 7.49
C VAL A 229 -21.30 -19.38 7.60
N LYS A 230 -21.56 -20.56 7.03
CA LYS A 230 -20.57 -21.64 6.93
C LYS A 230 -19.98 -21.61 5.52
N LYS A 231 -18.65 -21.54 5.42
CA LYS A 231 -17.95 -21.78 4.15
C LYS A 231 -18.28 -23.23 3.73
N LYS A 232 -18.79 -23.44 2.51
CA LYS A 232 -18.86 -24.82 1.97
C LYS A 232 -17.43 -25.37 2.03
N GLN A 233 -17.23 -26.50 2.72
CA GLN A 233 -15.97 -27.22 2.63
C GLN A 233 -15.81 -27.63 1.16
N VAL A 234 -14.98 -26.92 0.43
CA VAL A 234 -14.43 -27.44 -0.81
C VAL A 234 -13.43 -28.47 -0.34
N VAL A 235 -13.71 -29.74 -0.55
CA VAL A 235 -12.68 -30.79 -0.46
C VAL A 235 -11.65 -30.37 -1.52
N GLU A 236 -10.47 -29.94 -1.10
CA GLU A 236 -9.39 -29.63 -2.02
C GLU A 236 -9.07 -30.91 -2.78
N GLN A 237 -9.58 -31.01 -3.99
CA GLN A 237 -9.17 -32.03 -4.93
C GLN A 237 -7.79 -31.61 -5.45
N ALA A 238 -6.88 -32.59 -5.62
CA ALA A 238 -5.57 -32.34 -6.19
C ALA A 238 -5.71 -31.50 -7.48
N ASN A 239 -4.89 -30.48 -7.58
CA ASN A 239 -4.85 -29.56 -8.72
C ASN A 239 -3.64 -29.88 -9.62
N LEU A 240 -3.47 -29.14 -10.73
CA LEU A 240 -2.35 -29.34 -11.65
C LEU A 240 -0.98 -29.04 -11.01
N GLU A 241 -0.90 -28.19 -10.01
CA GLU A 241 0.31 -27.90 -9.26
C GLU A 241 0.72 -29.13 -8.44
N ASP A 242 -0.22 -29.80 -7.78
CA ASP A 242 0.01 -31.03 -7.05
C ASP A 242 0.51 -32.14 -8.01
N VAL A 243 -0.10 -32.26 -9.19
CA VAL A 243 0.36 -33.19 -10.24
C VAL A 243 1.77 -32.87 -10.68
N PHE A 244 2.10 -31.60 -10.90
CA PHE A 244 3.44 -31.19 -11.30
C PHE A 244 4.48 -31.52 -10.21
N ILE A 245 4.18 -31.23 -8.95
CA ILE A 245 5.06 -31.55 -7.81
C ILE A 245 5.26 -33.06 -7.69
N ASP A 246 4.20 -33.84 -7.81
CA ASP A 246 4.25 -35.31 -7.74
C ASP A 246 5.14 -35.90 -8.87
N LEU A 247 4.95 -35.44 -10.10
CA LEU A 247 5.69 -35.93 -11.26
C LEU A 247 7.14 -35.47 -11.33
N THR A 248 7.46 -34.29 -10.83
CA THR A 248 8.79 -33.68 -10.97
C THR A 248 9.62 -33.73 -9.68
N GLY A 249 8.98 -33.97 -8.53
CA GLY A 249 9.61 -33.90 -7.21
C GLY A 249 10.10 -32.48 -6.84
N LYS A 250 9.66 -31.45 -7.55
CA LYS A 250 10.09 -30.05 -7.36
C LYS A 250 8.90 -29.12 -7.46
N ALA A 251 8.77 -28.18 -6.50
CA ALA A 251 7.91 -27.05 -6.69
C ALA A 251 8.34 -26.25 -7.93
N ILE A 252 7.39 -25.66 -8.63
CA ILE A 252 7.67 -24.79 -9.79
C ILE A 252 8.65 -23.71 -9.30
N ARG A 253 9.84 -23.70 -9.86
CA ARG A 253 10.85 -22.67 -9.61
C ARG A 253 10.68 -21.62 -10.68
N ASP A 254 10.38 -20.38 -10.25
CA ASP A 254 10.42 -19.19 -11.09
C ASP A 254 11.84 -18.86 -11.58
#